data_561a9921c1bda5fd27f385da260b4086
#
_entry.id   561a9921c1bda5fd27f385da260b4086
#
_cell.length_a   1.000
_cell.length_b   1.000
_cell.length_c   1.000
_cell.angle_alpha   90.00
_cell.angle_beta   90.00
_cell.angle_gamma   90.00
#
_symmetry.space_group_name_H-M   'P 1'
#
loop_
_entity.id
_entity.type
_entity.pdbx_description
1 polymer ?
#
loop_
_entity_poly.entity_id
_entity_poly.type
_entity_poly.pdbx_seq_one_letter_code
_entity_poly.pdbx_strand_id
1 'polypeptide(L)'
;MARGTIASHISQFPIGTYKKAHAHGPGAHVIILSGEGYSLMWPEGEEPQRFAWQVGTLVVPPNMWFHQHFNSGPAPARYLAFKHWSPRNAQGVPISWISRRLGGTQIDYADEHPKVRSLFAEALAKHALTPRMDDVYAAEIPNLPPRAA
;
A
#
# COMPACT_ATOMS: atom_id res chain seq x y z
N MET A 1 6.18 -23.43 8.06
CA MET A 1 4.84 -22.87 7.79
C MET A 1 3.90 -24.00 7.39
N ALA A 2 2.70 -24.01 7.94
CA ALA A 2 1.67 -24.94 7.48
C ALA A 2 1.42 -24.72 5.98
N ARG A 3 1.18 -25.80 5.23
CA ARG A 3 0.87 -25.73 3.78
C ARG A 3 -0.57 -25.21 3.56
N GLY A 4 -0.89 -24.05 4.14
CA GLY A 4 -2.20 -23.43 4.02
C GLY A 4 -2.35 -22.68 2.71
N THR A 5 -3.57 -22.62 2.20
CA THR A 5 -3.95 -21.83 1.01
C THR A 5 -4.14 -20.35 1.31
N ILE A 6 -4.25 -19.99 2.59
CA ILE A 6 -4.44 -18.62 3.07
C ILE A 6 -3.23 -18.21 3.91
N ALA A 7 -2.69 -17.05 3.62
CA ALA A 7 -1.69 -16.37 4.43
C ALA A 7 -2.31 -15.21 5.20
N SER A 8 -1.83 -14.96 6.41
CA SER A 8 -2.23 -13.77 7.18
C SER A 8 -1.01 -13.03 7.70
N HIS A 9 -1.15 -11.72 7.86
CA HIS A 9 -0.14 -10.89 8.51
C HIS A 9 -0.79 -9.66 9.17
N ILE A 10 -0.14 -9.19 10.23
CA ILE A 10 -0.46 -7.89 10.81
C ILE A 10 0.54 -6.89 10.26
N SER A 11 0.04 -5.74 9.82
CA SER A 11 0.84 -4.63 9.37
C SER A 11 0.53 -3.41 10.20
N GLN A 12 1.58 -2.70 10.61
CA GLN A 12 1.45 -1.45 11.34
C GLN A 12 2.28 -0.38 10.65
N PHE A 13 1.78 0.83 10.59
CA PHE A 13 2.51 1.96 10.06
C PHE A 13 2.28 3.22 10.91
N PRO A 14 3.35 4.02 11.12
CA PRO A 14 3.33 5.19 11.98
C PRO A 14 2.39 6.28 11.47
N ILE A 15 2.11 7.25 12.34
CA ILE A 15 1.39 8.49 11.98
C ILE A 15 2.14 9.19 10.84
N GLY A 16 1.40 9.68 9.86
CA GLY A 16 1.96 10.43 8.74
C GLY A 16 2.72 9.58 7.74
N THR A 17 2.48 8.26 7.71
CA THR A 17 3.09 7.37 6.73
C THR A 17 2.06 6.61 5.91
N TYR A 18 2.49 6.12 4.75
CA TYR A 18 1.70 5.26 3.88
C TYR A 18 2.59 4.22 3.19
N LYS A 19 1.96 3.25 2.57
CA LYS A 19 2.64 2.13 1.91
C LYS A 19 2.69 2.32 0.40
N LYS A 20 3.64 1.66 -0.25
CA LYS A 20 3.70 1.58 -1.72
C LYS A 20 2.43 0.96 -2.27
N ALA A 21 1.99 1.49 -3.40
CA ALA A 21 0.93 0.87 -4.18
C ALA A 21 1.41 -0.46 -4.76
N HIS A 22 0.54 -1.46 -4.74
CA HIS A 22 0.82 -2.74 -5.37
C HIS A 22 -0.47 -3.42 -5.81
N ALA A 23 -0.36 -4.35 -6.74
CA ALA A 23 -1.47 -5.17 -7.20
C ALA A 23 -1.17 -6.64 -6.96
N HIS A 24 -2.19 -7.41 -6.64
CA HIS A 24 -2.11 -8.87 -6.56
C HIS A 24 -3.50 -9.49 -6.74
N GLY A 25 -3.50 -10.73 -7.11
CA GLY A 25 -4.69 -11.55 -7.17
C GLY A 25 -4.51 -12.86 -6.39
N PRO A 26 -5.60 -13.51 -6.06
CA PRO A 26 -6.93 -12.97 -5.80
C PRO A 26 -6.91 -12.07 -4.56
N GLY A 27 -7.88 -11.17 -4.42
CA GLY A 27 -7.92 -10.07 -3.45
C GLY A 27 -7.54 -10.42 -2.01
N ALA A 28 -7.27 -9.38 -1.22
CA ALA A 28 -7.03 -9.51 0.23
C ALA A 28 -8.26 -9.03 1.00
N HIS A 29 -8.45 -9.56 2.20
CA HIS A 29 -9.41 -9.05 3.19
C HIS A 29 -8.60 -8.35 4.28
N VAL A 30 -8.70 -7.04 4.35
CA VAL A 30 -7.94 -6.19 5.26
C VAL A 30 -8.85 -5.64 6.32
N ILE A 31 -8.70 -6.09 7.56
CA ILE A 31 -9.48 -5.65 8.72
C ILE A 31 -8.68 -4.61 9.49
N ILE A 32 -9.24 -3.42 9.67
CA ILE A 32 -8.58 -2.34 10.41
C ILE A 32 -8.72 -2.61 11.92
N LEU A 33 -7.60 -2.74 12.60
CA LEU A 33 -7.52 -3.03 14.03
C LEU A 33 -7.33 -1.78 14.89
N SER A 34 -6.62 -0.76 14.36
CA SER A 34 -6.43 0.53 15.02
C SER A 34 -6.13 1.62 14.01
N GLY A 35 -6.35 2.88 14.42
CA GLY A 35 -6.13 4.06 13.58
C GLY A 35 -7.28 4.31 12.60
N GLU A 36 -7.09 5.34 11.80
CA GLU A 36 -8.00 5.74 10.74
C GLU A 36 -7.22 6.27 9.54
N GLY A 37 -7.83 6.23 8.38
CA GLY A 37 -7.19 6.70 7.16
C GLY A 37 -8.01 6.40 5.93
N TYR A 38 -7.33 6.11 4.84
CA TYR A 38 -7.98 5.75 3.59
C TYR A 38 -7.10 4.83 2.75
N SER A 39 -7.72 4.19 1.78
CA SER A 39 -7.03 3.49 0.70
C SER A 39 -7.31 4.18 -0.63
N LEU A 40 -6.31 4.22 -1.48
CA LEU A 40 -6.50 4.45 -2.91
C LEU A 40 -6.57 3.09 -3.60
N MET A 41 -7.56 2.88 -4.47
CA MET A 41 -7.72 1.66 -5.25
C MET A 41 -8.10 2.01 -6.68
N TRP A 42 -7.48 1.35 -7.66
CA TRP A 42 -7.76 1.61 -9.09
C TRP A 42 -7.30 0.43 -9.97
N PRO A 43 -8.00 0.16 -11.07
CA PRO A 43 -7.49 -0.73 -12.10
C PRO A 43 -6.34 -0.07 -12.86
N GLU A 44 -5.51 -0.84 -13.51
CA GLU A 44 -4.41 -0.29 -14.31
C GLU A 44 -4.94 0.64 -15.42
N GLY A 45 -4.30 1.81 -15.55
CA GLY A 45 -4.67 2.83 -16.54
C GLY A 45 -5.79 3.78 -16.12
N GLU A 46 -6.37 3.62 -14.94
CA GLU A 46 -7.41 4.51 -14.42
C GLU A 46 -6.92 5.40 -13.26
N GLU A 47 -7.71 6.39 -12.90
CA GLU A 47 -7.45 7.29 -11.77
C GLU A 47 -7.72 6.60 -10.43
N PRO A 48 -6.88 6.84 -9.41
CA PRO A 48 -7.08 6.30 -8.06
C PRO A 48 -8.39 6.80 -7.42
N GLN A 49 -9.18 5.87 -6.92
CA GLN A 49 -10.41 6.15 -6.15
C GLN A 49 -10.12 6.03 -4.66
N ARG A 50 -10.69 6.93 -3.86
CA ARG A 50 -10.46 7.01 -2.41
C ARG A 50 -11.58 6.35 -1.62
N PHE A 51 -11.18 5.49 -0.68
CA PHE A 51 -12.05 4.75 0.24
C PHE A 51 -11.58 4.98 1.69
N ALA A 52 -12.34 5.73 2.47
CA ALA A 52 -12.03 5.97 3.88
C ALA A 52 -12.22 4.71 4.72
N TRP A 53 -11.43 4.57 5.78
CA TRP A 53 -11.55 3.48 6.72
C TRP A 53 -11.22 3.91 8.16
N GLN A 54 -11.77 3.19 9.12
CA GLN A 54 -11.54 3.29 10.55
C GLN A 54 -11.55 1.90 11.18
N VAL A 55 -11.36 1.82 12.50
CA VAL A 55 -11.42 0.54 13.24
C VAL A 55 -12.69 -0.24 12.92
N GLY A 56 -12.54 -1.52 12.63
CA GLY A 56 -13.64 -2.43 12.25
C GLY A 56 -13.98 -2.41 10.75
N THR A 57 -13.44 -1.48 9.95
CA THR A 57 -13.66 -1.49 8.50
C THR A 57 -12.97 -2.70 7.88
N LEU A 58 -13.69 -3.38 6.97
CA LEU A 58 -13.15 -4.39 6.07
C LEU A 58 -12.88 -3.74 4.70
N VAL A 59 -11.62 -3.67 4.31
CA VAL A 59 -11.20 -3.20 2.98
C VAL A 59 -10.88 -4.43 2.13
N VAL A 60 -11.50 -4.53 0.96
CA VAL A 60 -11.28 -5.65 0.02
C VAL A 60 -10.91 -5.08 -1.35
N PRO A 61 -9.61 -4.93 -1.65
CA PRO A 61 -9.19 -4.51 -2.98
C PRO A 61 -9.64 -5.53 -4.03
N PRO A 62 -10.24 -5.08 -5.15
CA PRO A 62 -10.60 -5.99 -6.23
C PRO A 62 -9.38 -6.72 -6.81
N ASN A 63 -9.63 -7.87 -7.46
CA ASN A 63 -8.59 -8.67 -8.07
C ASN A 63 -7.74 -7.86 -9.06
N MET A 64 -6.42 -7.87 -8.88
CA MET A 64 -5.42 -7.16 -9.70
C MET A 64 -5.56 -5.62 -9.75
N TRP A 65 -6.41 -5.02 -8.93
CA TRP A 65 -6.39 -3.57 -8.77
C TRP A 65 -5.17 -3.13 -7.96
N PHE A 66 -4.55 -2.04 -8.37
CA PHE A 66 -3.61 -1.35 -7.51
C PHE A 66 -4.31 -0.84 -6.26
N HIS A 67 -3.65 -1.00 -5.13
CA HIS A 67 -4.15 -0.48 -3.87
C HIS A 67 -2.99 0.01 -3.00
N GLN A 68 -3.28 1.05 -2.21
CA GLN A 68 -2.33 1.75 -1.38
C GLN A 68 -3.04 2.22 -0.11
N HIS A 69 -2.43 2.04 1.06
CA HIS A 69 -3.05 2.35 2.35
C HIS A 69 -2.32 3.49 3.04
N PHE A 70 -3.08 4.47 3.55
CA PHE A 70 -2.60 5.73 4.11
C PHE A 70 -3.08 5.89 5.56
N ASN A 71 -2.15 6.00 6.52
CA ASN A 71 -2.51 6.42 7.87
C ASN A 71 -2.61 7.95 7.91
N SER A 72 -3.82 8.47 7.86
CA SER A 72 -4.07 9.92 7.93
C SER A 72 -4.61 10.38 9.28
N GLY A 73 -4.76 9.47 10.24
CA GLY A 73 -5.23 9.77 11.58
C GLY A 73 -4.11 10.07 12.59
N PRO A 74 -4.49 10.50 13.81
CA PRO A 74 -3.55 10.92 14.85
C PRO A 74 -2.94 9.76 15.65
N ALA A 75 -3.23 8.51 15.30
CA ALA A 75 -2.72 7.31 15.96
C ALA A 75 -2.06 6.35 14.95
N PRO A 76 -1.13 5.48 15.40
CA PRO A 76 -0.59 4.43 14.53
C PRO A 76 -1.71 3.54 13.96
N ALA A 77 -1.70 3.31 12.67
CA ALA A 77 -2.66 2.44 12.03
C ALA A 77 -2.17 0.99 11.99
N ARG A 78 -3.10 0.07 12.21
CA ARG A 78 -2.84 -1.37 12.24
C ARG A 78 -3.93 -2.11 11.51
N TYR A 79 -3.56 -3.08 10.70
CA TYR A 79 -4.53 -3.97 10.07
C TYR A 79 -4.09 -5.43 10.10
N LEU A 80 -5.06 -6.31 10.08
CA LEU A 80 -4.92 -7.74 9.84
C LEU A 80 -5.34 -8.02 8.40
N ALA A 81 -4.44 -8.56 7.60
CA ALA A 81 -4.74 -8.97 6.24
C ALA A 81 -4.80 -10.50 6.13
N PHE A 82 -5.84 -11.00 5.48
CA PHE A 82 -5.94 -12.38 4.98
C PHE A 82 -5.87 -12.34 3.47
N LYS A 83 -5.01 -13.14 2.89
CA LYS A 83 -4.87 -13.23 1.43
C LYS A 83 -4.56 -14.65 0.99
N HIS A 84 -4.92 -14.97 -0.22
CA HIS A 84 -4.47 -16.19 -0.86
C HIS A 84 -2.96 -16.17 -1.05
N TRP A 85 -2.39 -17.34 -1.30
CA TRP A 85 -1.00 -17.46 -1.65
C TRP A 85 -0.71 -16.62 -2.91
N SER A 86 0.28 -15.75 -2.82
CA SER A 86 0.66 -14.86 -3.93
C SER A 86 1.75 -15.49 -4.77
N PRO A 87 1.72 -15.33 -6.10
CA PRO A 87 2.82 -15.72 -6.97
C PRO A 87 4.15 -15.14 -6.49
N ARG A 88 5.21 -15.93 -6.60
CA ARG A 88 6.56 -15.56 -6.18
C ARG A 88 7.53 -15.73 -7.33
N ASN A 89 8.61 -14.96 -7.32
CA ASN A 89 9.73 -15.13 -8.24
C ASN A 89 10.56 -16.38 -7.85
N ALA A 90 11.61 -16.66 -8.61
CA ALA A 90 12.51 -17.78 -8.37
C ALA A 90 13.21 -17.73 -6.99
N GLN A 91 13.38 -16.56 -6.39
CA GLN A 91 13.95 -16.34 -5.06
C GLN A 91 12.91 -16.42 -3.93
N GLY A 92 11.66 -16.75 -4.25
CA GLY A 92 10.58 -16.86 -3.27
C GLY A 92 9.98 -15.52 -2.80
N VAL A 93 10.30 -14.40 -3.46
CA VAL A 93 9.76 -13.07 -3.15
C VAL A 93 8.40 -12.89 -3.83
N PRO A 94 7.35 -12.43 -3.11
CA PRO A 94 6.06 -12.14 -3.74
C PRO A 94 6.19 -11.11 -4.87
N ILE A 95 5.60 -11.38 -6.02
CA ILE A 95 5.63 -10.47 -7.18
C ILE A 95 5.09 -9.07 -6.82
N SER A 96 4.11 -9.00 -5.92
CA SER A 96 3.56 -7.73 -5.43
C SER A 96 4.52 -6.92 -4.52
N TRP A 97 5.69 -7.44 -4.20
CA TRP A 97 6.75 -6.74 -3.46
C TRP A 97 7.92 -6.35 -4.37
N ILE A 98 7.85 -6.72 -5.62
CA ILE A 98 8.87 -6.41 -6.61
C ILE A 98 8.42 -5.19 -7.40
N SER A 99 9.33 -4.23 -7.58
CA SER A 99 9.11 -3.04 -8.38
C SER A 99 8.62 -3.37 -9.79
N ARG A 100 7.72 -2.57 -10.33
CA ARG A 100 7.33 -2.64 -11.74
C ARG A 100 8.52 -2.47 -12.68
N ARG A 101 9.52 -1.71 -12.29
CA ARG A 101 10.77 -1.55 -13.04
C ARG A 101 11.58 -2.87 -13.15
N LEU A 102 11.29 -3.84 -12.30
CA LEU A 102 11.90 -5.16 -12.24
C LEU A 102 10.92 -6.29 -12.63
N GLY A 103 9.81 -5.97 -13.27
CA GLY A 103 8.82 -6.95 -13.72
C GLY A 103 7.84 -7.42 -12.63
N GLY A 104 7.78 -6.73 -11.49
CA GLY A 104 6.79 -6.96 -10.44
C GLY A 104 5.51 -6.12 -10.61
N THR A 105 4.73 -6.04 -9.55
CA THR A 105 3.46 -5.28 -9.52
C THR A 105 3.43 -4.22 -8.41
N GLN A 106 4.59 -3.79 -7.89
CA GLN A 106 4.70 -2.71 -6.92
C GLN A 106 5.08 -1.40 -7.63
N ILE A 107 4.35 -0.32 -7.35
CA ILE A 107 4.67 1.03 -7.80
C ILE A 107 5.58 1.67 -6.75
N ASP A 108 6.75 2.10 -7.18
CA ASP A 108 7.70 2.79 -6.30
C ASP A 108 7.22 4.21 -5.98
N TYR A 109 7.64 4.77 -4.84
CA TYR A 109 7.27 6.14 -4.46
C TYR A 109 7.67 7.19 -5.50
N ALA A 110 8.76 6.93 -6.24
CA ALA A 110 9.22 7.79 -7.32
C ALA A 110 8.31 7.74 -8.57
N ASP A 111 7.48 6.70 -8.70
CA ASP A 111 6.59 6.44 -9.84
C ASP A 111 5.10 6.58 -9.51
N GLU A 112 4.78 6.93 -8.27
CA GLU A 112 3.39 7.10 -7.86
C GLU A 112 2.70 8.28 -8.57
N HIS A 113 1.37 8.20 -8.65
CA HIS A 113 0.59 9.25 -9.27
C HIS A 113 0.84 10.62 -8.59
N PRO A 114 1.04 11.73 -9.34
CA PRO A 114 1.39 13.03 -8.75
C PRO A 114 0.44 13.54 -7.66
N LYS A 115 -0.85 13.17 -7.74
CA LYS A 115 -1.87 13.53 -6.74
C LYS A 115 -1.74 12.81 -5.40
N VAL A 116 -0.98 11.72 -5.31
CA VAL A 116 -0.91 10.90 -4.08
C VAL A 116 -0.41 11.73 -2.91
N ARG A 117 0.68 12.46 -3.10
CA ARG A 117 1.29 13.26 -2.03
C ARG A 117 0.42 14.41 -1.57
N SER A 118 -0.22 15.12 -2.51
CA SER A 118 -1.13 16.22 -2.17
C SER A 118 -2.37 15.72 -1.42
N LEU A 119 -3.02 14.65 -1.90
CA LEU A 119 -4.15 14.02 -1.21
C LEU A 119 -3.79 13.56 0.21
N PHE A 120 -2.57 13.05 0.39
CA PHE A 120 -2.11 12.63 1.70
C PHE A 120 -1.86 13.81 2.64
N ALA A 121 -1.19 14.85 2.17
CA ALA A 121 -0.97 16.08 2.95
C ALA A 121 -2.29 16.75 3.35
N GLU A 122 -3.24 16.86 2.42
CA GLU A 122 -4.58 17.38 2.68
C GLU A 122 -5.35 16.55 3.74
N ALA A 123 -5.21 15.22 3.69
CA ALA A 123 -5.86 14.35 4.66
C ALA A 123 -5.28 14.53 6.07
N LEU A 124 -3.96 14.63 6.19
CA LEU A 124 -3.25 14.85 7.46
C LEU A 124 -3.54 16.24 8.05
N ALA A 125 -3.67 17.27 7.21
CA ALA A 125 -3.97 18.63 7.64
C ALA A 125 -5.27 18.74 8.44
N LYS A 126 -6.24 17.84 8.22
CA LYS A 126 -7.49 17.78 9.00
C LYS A 126 -7.26 17.47 10.49
N HIS A 127 -6.13 16.87 10.81
CA HIS A 127 -5.69 16.55 12.17
C HIS A 127 -4.50 17.41 12.61
N ALA A 128 -4.19 18.50 11.89
CA ALA A 128 -3.01 19.33 12.12
C ALA A 128 -1.69 18.54 12.06
N LEU A 129 -1.63 17.52 11.21
CA LEU A 129 -0.48 16.64 10.99
C LEU A 129 0.18 16.93 9.64
N THR A 130 1.44 16.50 9.51
CA THR A 130 2.23 16.58 8.27
C THR A 130 2.74 15.20 7.86
N PRO A 131 3.02 14.97 6.56
CA PRO A 131 3.65 13.74 6.10
C PRO A 131 5.00 13.50 6.78
N ARG A 132 5.30 12.21 7.07
CA ARG A 132 6.57 11.73 7.63
C ARG A 132 7.19 10.69 6.70
N MET A 133 7.39 11.09 5.44
CA MET A 133 7.81 10.17 4.38
C MET A 133 9.20 10.49 3.81
N ASP A 134 9.83 11.60 4.21
CA ASP A 134 11.07 12.09 3.58
C ASP A 134 12.20 11.06 3.65
N ASP A 135 12.44 10.44 4.80
CA ASP A 135 13.44 9.39 4.97
C ASP A 135 13.12 8.13 4.15
N VAL A 136 11.82 7.82 4.01
CA VAL A 136 11.35 6.67 3.23
C VAL A 136 11.59 6.92 1.74
N TYR A 137 11.31 8.11 1.26
CA TYR A 137 11.58 8.49 -0.13
C TYR A 137 13.09 8.52 -0.42
N ALA A 138 13.88 9.11 0.48
CA ALA A 138 15.33 9.18 0.35
C ALA A 138 15.99 7.79 0.32
N ALA A 139 15.50 6.86 1.13
CA ALA A 139 16.01 5.50 1.17
C ALA A 139 15.70 4.68 -0.10
N GLU A 140 14.64 5.05 -0.85
CA GLU A 140 14.26 4.35 -2.06
C GLU A 140 15.11 4.73 -3.28
N ILE A 141 15.38 6.03 -3.48
CA ILE A 141 16.04 6.57 -4.68
C ILE A 141 17.35 5.87 -5.04
N PRO A 142 18.28 5.58 -4.10
CA PRO A 142 19.55 4.96 -4.46
C PRO A 142 19.43 3.50 -4.95
N ASN A 143 18.32 2.85 -4.71
CA ASN A 143 18.13 1.43 -4.99
C ASN A 143 17.27 1.14 -6.22
N LEU A 144 16.77 2.17 -6.89
CA LEU A 144 15.92 2.01 -8.06
C LEU A 144 16.75 1.99 -9.36
N PRO A 145 16.54 0.99 -10.24
CA PRO A 145 17.07 1.05 -11.58
C PRO A 145 16.45 2.23 -12.35
N PRO A 146 17.13 2.77 -13.36
CA PRO A 146 16.56 3.81 -14.20
C PRO A 146 15.25 3.33 -14.85
N ARG A 147 14.34 4.26 -15.16
CA ARG A 147 13.15 3.93 -15.94
C ARG A 147 13.58 3.38 -17.29
N ALA A 148 12.95 2.29 -17.72
CA ALA A 148 13.08 1.87 -19.12
C ALA A 148 12.56 3.01 -20.03
N ALA A 149 13.29 3.28 -21.10
CA ALA A 149 12.91 4.27 -22.10
C ALA A 149 11.66 3.85 -22.87
#